data_2d043049581938b35fa60e848a3a5043
#
_entry.id   2d043049581938b35fa60e848a3a5043
#
_cell.length_a   1.000
_cell.length_b   1.000
_cell.length_c   1.000
_cell.angle_alpha   90.00
_cell.angle_beta   90.00
_cell.angle_gamma   90.00
#
_symmetry.space_group_name_H-M   'P 1'
#
loop_
_entity.id
_entity.type
_entity.pdbx_description
1 polymer ?
#
loop_
_entity_poly.entity_id
_entity_poly.type
_entity_poly.pdbx_seq_one_letter_code
_entity_poly.pdbx_strand_id
1 'polypeptide(L)'
;MENRKIDGVIFDWAGTTVDYGSFAPVQAFVEVFKHFGIEPTMEEVRKPMGMLKIDHIRTMLKMERITKCWQEKYGCVPADDDAQKLYGHFEEKLLSILDRFADPKPGVVKTVQALRERGIVIGSTTGYNDKMMEIVAPQAAKNGYEPDCMVTPDSVGGMGRPYPYMIFRNMEALKLPDVHRVIKVGDTISDIKEGKQAGVISVGVIVGSSQMGLTKEEYEALSPEEKQEKCGKVKAEFL
;
A
#
# COMPACT_ATOMS: atom_id res chain seq x y z
N MET A 1 10.78 -14.32 -26.24
CA MET A 1 10.22 -14.50 -24.88
C MET A 1 9.25 -15.66 -24.96
N GLU A 2 9.55 -16.76 -24.28
CA GLU A 2 8.59 -17.86 -24.17
C GLU A 2 7.27 -17.33 -23.62
N ASN A 3 6.18 -17.84 -24.16
CA ASN A 3 4.81 -17.45 -23.79
C ASN A 3 4.52 -18.01 -22.38
N ARG A 4 5.08 -17.37 -21.34
CA ARG A 4 4.90 -17.82 -19.95
C ARG A 4 3.44 -17.65 -19.55
N LYS A 5 2.77 -18.74 -19.30
CA LYS A 5 1.40 -18.74 -18.78
C LYS A 5 1.44 -18.23 -17.33
N ILE A 6 0.69 -17.18 -17.03
CA ILE A 6 0.50 -16.68 -15.66
C ILE A 6 -0.60 -17.50 -14.99
N ASP A 7 -0.37 -17.92 -13.76
CA ASP A 7 -1.32 -18.69 -12.95
C ASP A 7 -1.94 -17.88 -11.80
N GLY A 8 -1.22 -16.88 -11.28
CA GLY A 8 -1.71 -16.06 -10.17
C GLY A 8 -1.30 -14.60 -10.28
N VAL A 9 -2.16 -13.74 -9.77
CA VAL A 9 -1.88 -12.31 -9.59
C VAL A 9 -2.15 -11.96 -8.14
N ILE A 10 -1.14 -11.38 -7.47
CA ILE A 10 -1.22 -10.95 -6.08
C ILE A 10 -1.24 -9.42 -6.04
N PHE A 11 -2.38 -8.85 -5.69
CA PHE A 11 -2.59 -7.41 -5.63
C PHE A 11 -2.27 -6.84 -4.25
N ASP A 12 -1.82 -5.60 -4.21
CA ASP A 12 -1.94 -4.74 -3.04
C ASP A 12 -3.35 -4.14 -2.95
N TRP A 13 -3.66 -3.47 -1.82
CA TRP A 13 -4.96 -2.87 -1.55
C TRP A 13 -4.97 -1.36 -1.79
N ALA A 14 -4.63 -0.55 -0.80
CA ALA A 14 -4.77 0.92 -0.84
C ALA A 14 -3.83 1.54 -1.88
N GLY A 15 -4.38 2.28 -2.85
CA GLY A 15 -3.64 2.83 -3.98
C GLY A 15 -3.56 1.89 -5.20
N THR A 16 -3.77 0.59 -4.99
CA THR A 16 -3.77 -0.43 -6.05
C THR A 16 -5.18 -0.85 -6.42
N THR A 17 -5.91 -1.47 -5.51
CA THR A 17 -7.27 -2.00 -5.77
C THR A 17 -8.38 -1.14 -5.16
N VAL A 18 -8.12 -0.50 -4.03
CA VAL A 18 -9.02 0.45 -3.35
C VAL A 18 -8.30 1.77 -3.09
N ASP A 19 -8.99 2.77 -2.56
CA ASP A 19 -8.41 4.05 -2.11
C ASP A 19 -7.53 4.71 -3.18
N TYR A 20 -8.13 5.32 -4.18
CA TYR A 20 -7.41 6.02 -5.25
C TYR A 20 -6.46 7.08 -4.67
N GLY A 21 -5.14 6.92 -4.89
CA GLY A 21 -4.10 7.80 -4.34
C GLY A 21 -3.68 7.46 -2.90
N SER A 22 -4.27 6.42 -2.29
CA SER A 22 -3.96 5.96 -0.91
C SER A 22 -4.07 7.09 0.13
N PHE A 23 -5.23 7.76 0.17
CA PHE A 23 -5.46 8.93 1.03
C PHE A 23 -5.82 8.60 2.47
N ALA A 24 -6.48 7.46 2.75
CA ALA A 24 -6.85 7.10 4.12
C ALA A 24 -5.64 7.08 5.08
N PRO A 25 -4.56 6.32 4.80
CA PRO A 25 -3.41 6.33 5.69
C PRO A 25 -2.66 7.67 5.69
N VAL A 26 -2.61 8.38 4.56
CA VAL A 26 -1.96 9.70 4.48
C VAL A 26 -2.65 10.69 5.42
N GLN A 27 -3.98 10.76 5.37
CA GLN A 27 -4.76 11.64 6.25
C GLN A 27 -4.54 11.30 7.73
N ALA A 28 -4.57 10.00 8.08
CA ALA A 28 -4.34 9.56 9.44
C ALA A 28 -2.92 9.93 9.93
N PHE A 29 -1.88 9.74 9.12
CA PHE A 29 -0.51 10.13 9.49
C PHE A 29 -0.39 11.64 9.72
N VAL A 30 -0.91 12.46 8.81
CA VAL A 30 -0.88 13.94 8.96
C VAL A 30 -1.55 14.36 10.25
N GLU A 31 -2.75 13.85 10.54
CA GLU A 31 -3.50 14.22 11.74
C GLU A 31 -2.80 13.79 13.03
N VAL A 32 -2.22 12.59 13.03
CA VAL A 32 -1.50 12.08 14.21
C VAL A 32 -0.25 12.91 14.49
N PHE A 33 0.59 13.16 13.51
CA PHE A 33 1.77 13.99 13.71
C PHE A 33 1.40 15.42 14.15
N LYS A 34 0.34 16.01 13.59
CA LYS A 34 -0.22 17.30 14.04
C LYS A 34 -0.70 17.24 15.49
N HIS A 35 -1.35 16.16 15.92
CA HIS A 35 -1.76 15.97 17.32
C HIS A 35 -0.55 16.04 18.26
N PHE A 36 0.58 15.45 17.86
CA PHE A 36 1.86 15.55 18.59
C PHE A 36 2.62 16.87 18.30
N GLY A 37 1.99 17.83 17.60
CA GLY A 37 2.50 19.18 17.30
C GLY A 37 3.63 19.23 16.31
N ILE A 38 3.71 18.27 15.43
CA ILE A 38 4.64 18.21 14.31
C ILE A 38 3.80 18.22 13.03
N GLU A 39 4.03 19.20 12.16
CA GLU A 39 3.37 19.24 10.86
C GLU A 39 4.26 18.58 9.80
N PRO A 40 3.95 17.34 9.37
CA PRO A 40 4.74 16.66 8.36
C PRO A 40 4.43 17.23 6.97
N THR A 41 5.42 17.20 6.07
CA THR A 41 5.16 17.45 4.65
C THR A 41 4.53 16.23 3.98
N MET A 42 3.83 16.45 2.86
CA MET A 42 3.25 15.34 2.09
C MET A 42 4.33 14.37 1.56
N GLU A 43 5.52 14.88 1.22
CA GLU A 43 6.66 14.06 0.82
C GLU A 43 7.12 13.14 1.96
N GLU A 44 7.27 13.67 3.18
CA GLU A 44 7.65 12.88 4.35
C GLU A 44 6.63 11.80 4.68
N VAL A 45 5.34 12.11 4.57
CA VAL A 45 4.27 11.13 4.79
C VAL A 45 4.27 10.05 3.71
N ARG A 46 4.46 10.41 2.45
CA ARG A 46 4.34 9.47 1.33
C ARG A 46 5.58 8.59 1.12
N LYS A 47 6.76 9.06 1.50
CA LYS A 47 8.02 8.36 1.28
C LYS A 47 8.05 6.91 1.83
N PRO A 48 7.56 6.62 3.06
CA PRO A 48 7.53 5.24 3.59
C PRO A 48 6.22 4.49 3.29
N MET A 49 5.38 4.95 2.35
CA MET A 49 4.12 4.26 2.03
C MET A 49 4.35 2.80 1.60
N GLY A 50 3.36 1.97 1.89
CA GLY A 50 3.43 0.52 1.63
C GLY A 50 4.13 -0.32 2.70
N MET A 51 4.84 0.30 3.65
CA MET A 51 5.42 -0.38 4.82
C MET A 51 4.34 -0.75 5.86
N LEU A 52 4.67 -1.64 6.79
CA LEU A 52 3.90 -1.85 8.02
C LEU A 52 3.73 -0.50 8.74
N LYS A 53 2.53 -0.19 9.23
CA LYS A 53 2.19 1.17 9.71
C LYS A 53 3.05 1.65 10.89
N ILE A 54 3.41 0.75 11.81
CA ILE A 54 4.33 1.10 12.88
C ILE A 54 5.74 1.43 12.36
N ASP A 55 6.23 0.70 11.35
CA ASP A 55 7.54 0.95 10.74
C ASP A 55 7.55 2.22 9.89
N HIS A 56 6.41 2.55 9.29
CA HIS A 56 6.20 3.84 8.64
C HIS A 56 6.40 5.00 9.63
N ILE A 57 5.74 4.95 10.79
CA ILE A 57 5.90 5.97 11.85
C ILE A 57 7.36 6.03 12.33
N ARG A 58 7.99 4.88 12.61
CA ARG A 58 9.41 4.80 12.99
C ARG A 58 10.32 5.45 11.95
N THR A 59 10.01 5.23 10.66
CA THR A 59 10.76 5.82 9.55
C THR A 59 10.58 7.33 9.50
N MET A 60 9.35 7.84 9.65
CA MET A 60 9.09 9.28 9.70
C MET A 60 9.80 9.94 10.87
N LEU A 61 9.76 9.35 12.08
CA LEU A 61 10.42 9.88 13.28
C LEU A 61 11.95 9.97 13.12
N LYS A 62 12.56 9.16 12.24
CA LYS A 62 14.00 9.19 11.92
C LYS A 62 14.37 10.19 10.83
N MET A 63 13.41 10.85 10.17
CA MET A 63 13.70 11.90 9.19
C MET A 63 14.26 13.12 9.89
N GLU A 64 15.33 13.67 9.37
CA GLU A 64 16.11 14.76 9.98
C GLU A 64 15.23 15.92 10.46
N ARG A 65 14.36 16.43 9.59
CA ARG A 65 13.47 17.54 9.94
C ARG A 65 12.46 17.16 11.04
N ILE A 66 11.85 15.99 10.96
CA ILE A 66 10.88 15.52 11.95
C ILE A 66 11.56 15.27 13.30
N THR A 67 12.76 14.62 13.29
CA THR A 67 13.55 14.44 14.50
C THR A 67 13.89 15.77 15.16
N LYS A 68 14.29 16.77 14.38
CA LYS A 68 14.60 18.12 14.87
C LYS A 68 13.37 18.78 15.49
N CYS A 69 12.21 18.78 14.81
CA CYS A 69 10.95 19.32 15.35
C CYS A 69 10.56 18.62 16.65
N TRP A 70 10.77 17.30 16.74
CA TRP A 70 10.51 16.53 17.95
C TRP A 70 11.41 16.99 19.11
N GLN A 71 12.74 17.12 18.85
CA GLN A 71 13.70 17.57 19.85
C GLN A 71 13.41 19.00 20.33
N GLU A 72 13.06 19.91 19.43
CA GLU A 72 12.70 21.29 19.78
C GLU A 72 11.45 21.33 20.69
N LYS A 73 10.51 20.41 20.51
CA LYS A 73 9.26 20.37 21.28
C LYS A 73 9.39 19.58 22.59
N TYR A 74 10.04 18.45 22.58
CA TYR A 74 10.08 17.50 23.72
C TYR A 74 11.41 17.44 24.44
N GLY A 75 12.45 18.12 23.94
CA GLY A 75 13.78 18.16 24.55
C GLY A 75 14.62 16.89 24.38
N CYS A 76 14.14 15.91 23.65
CA CYS A 76 14.83 14.62 23.44
C CYS A 76 14.61 14.11 22.01
N VAL A 77 15.44 13.16 21.55
CA VAL A 77 15.20 12.43 20.30
C VAL A 77 14.01 11.50 20.48
N PRO A 78 13.19 11.26 19.43
CA PRO A 78 12.08 10.33 19.51
C PRO A 78 12.58 8.90 19.73
N ALA A 79 11.93 8.18 20.64
CA ALA A 79 12.21 6.78 21.00
C ALA A 79 11.13 5.84 20.43
N ASP A 80 11.32 4.52 20.61
CA ASP A 80 10.34 3.54 20.14
C ASP A 80 9.00 3.65 20.87
N ASP A 81 9.02 3.99 22.16
CA ASP A 81 7.81 4.25 22.95
C ASP A 81 6.97 5.41 22.35
N ASP A 82 7.64 6.41 21.77
CA ASP A 82 6.94 7.51 21.08
C ASP A 82 6.31 7.02 19.79
N ALA A 83 7.00 6.16 19.04
CA ALA A 83 6.42 5.52 17.87
C ALA A 83 5.18 4.69 18.21
N GLN A 84 5.18 3.96 19.32
CA GLN A 84 4.04 3.18 19.79
C GLN A 84 2.86 4.09 20.20
N LYS A 85 3.12 5.22 20.86
CA LYS A 85 2.06 6.20 21.19
C LYS A 85 1.42 6.79 19.93
N LEU A 86 2.27 7.23 18.96
CA LEU A 86 1.76 7.72 17.69
C LEU A 86 0.94 6.65 16.97
N TYR A 87 1.40 5.39 17.00
CA TYR A 87 0.71 4.29 16.34
C TYR A 87 -0.68 4.03 16.93
N GLY A 88 -0.83 4.08 18.27
CA GLY A 88 -2.15 3.94 18.91
C GLY A 88 -3.15 4.98 18.40
N HIS A 89 -2.77 6.26 18.39
CA HIS A 89 -3.62 7.33 17.85
C HIS A 89 -3.86 7.19 16.33
N PHE A 90 -2.84 6.74 15.59
CA PHE A 90 -2.97 6.49 14.16
C PHE A 90 -3.97 5.38 13.87
N GLU A 91 -3.90 4.27 14.61
CA GLU A 91 -4.81 3.13 14.42
C GLU A 91 -6.25 3.54 14.68
N GLU A 92 -6.54 4.22 15.79
CA GLU A 92 -7.88 4.73 16.10
C GLU A 92 -8.41 5.66 15.00
N LYS A 93 -7.56 6.60 14.55
CA LYS A 93 -7.94 7.54 13.50
C LYS A 93 -8.21 6.85 12.18
N LEU A 94 -7.31 5.97 11.77
CA LEU A 94 -7.45 5.23 10.50
C LEU A 94 -8.71 4.37 10.51
N LEU A 95 -8.94 3.57 11.55
CA LEU A 95 -10.13 2.72 11.68
C LEU A 95 -11.44 3.52 11.57
N SER A 96 -11.44 4.77 12.06
CA SER A 96 -12.65 5.63 12.01
C SER A 96 -13.00 6.15 10.61
N ILE A 97 -12.12 6.00 9.62
CA ILE A 97 -12.32 6.53 8.25
C ILE A 97 -12.19 5.49 7.15
N LEU A 98 -11.68 4.29 7.45
CA LEU A 98 -11.34 3.27 6.44
C LEU A 98 -12.50 2.83 5.55
N ASP A 99 -13.71 2.78 6.10
CA ASP A 99 -14.93 2.42 5.37
C ASP A 99 -15.18 3.30 4.14
N ARG A 100 -14.81 4.58 4.21
CA ARG A 100 -14.97 5.57 3.14
C ARG A 100 -13.98 5.39 1.99
N PHE A 101 -12.91 4.64 2.22
CA PHE A 101 -11.80 4.44 1.28
C PHE A 101 -11.68 2.97 0.81
N ALA A 102 -12.70 2.16 1.07
CA ALA A 102 -12.67 0.73 0.77
C ALA A 102 -13.32 0.36 -0.57
N ASP A 103 -13.85 1.33 -1.31
CA ASP A 103 -14.45 1.08 -2.62
C ASP A 103 -13.38 0.75 -3.66
N PRO A 104 -13.64 -0.25 -4.53
CA PRO A 104 -12.72 -0.61 -5.61
C PRO A 104 -12.48 0.54 -6.57
N LYS A 105 -11.22 0.74 -6.93
CA LYS A 105 -10.83 1.72 -7.94
C LYS A 105 -11.45 1.40 -9.31
N PRO A 106 -11.64 2.42 -10.19
CA PRO A 106 -12.16 2.21 -11.53
C PRO A 106 -11.38 1.14 -12.30
N GLY A 107 -12.08 0.17 -12.85
CA GLY A 107 -11.50 -0.91 -13.66
C GLY A 107 -11.05 -2.15 -12.88
N VAL A 108 -10.88 -2.09 -11.56
CA VAL A 108 -10.39 -3.23 -10.75
C VAL A 108 -11.30 -4.44 -10.88
N VAL A 109 -12.61 -4.28 -10.65
CA VAL A 109 -13.57 -5.40 -10.71
C VAL A 109 -13.55 -6.06 -12.08
N LYS A 110 -13.57 -5.26 -13.17
CA LYS A 110 -13.50 -5.78 -14.55
C LYS A 110 -12.18 -6.52 -14.83
N THR A 111 -11.06 -5.99 -14.31
CA THR A 111 -9.74 -6.62 -14.49
C THR A 111 -9.68 -7.95 -13.76
N VAL A 112 -10.14 -8.02 -12.52
CA VAL A 112 -10.18 -9.27 -11.73
C VAL A 112 -11.06 -10.30 -12.40
N GLN A 113 -12.25 -9.90 -12.88
CA GLN A 113 -13.13 -10.80 -13.63
C GLN A 113 -12.45 -11.36 -14.88
N ALA A 114 -11.81 -10.49 -15.69
CA ALA A 114 -11.11 -10.92 -16.91
C ALA A 114 -9.91 -11.84 -16.64
N LEU A 115 -9.25 -11.70 -15.48
CA LEU A 115 -8.19 -12.61 -15.05
C LEU A 115 -8.79 -13.98 -14.64
N ARG A 116 -9.87 -14.00 -13.88
CA ARG A 116 -10.56 -15.23 -13.48
C ARG A 116 -11.11 -16.02 -14.67
N GLU A 117 -11.65 -15.34 -15.69
CA GLU A 117 -12.10 -15.97 -16.95
C GLU A 117 -10.96 -16.67 -17.69
N ARG A 118 -9.72 -16.30 -17.44
CA ARG A 118 -8.51 -16.94 -17.96
C ARG A 118 -7.94 -18.01 -17.04
N GLY A 119 -8.63 -18.33 -15.94
CA GLY A 119 -8.19 -19.31 -14.95
C GLY A 119 -7.05 -18.84 -14.05
N ILE A 120 -6.86 -17.51 -13.92
CA ILE A 120 -5.84 -16.92 -13.06
C ILE A 120 -6.46 -16.67 -11.67
N VAL A 121 -5.81 -17.18 -10.63
CA VAL A 121 -6.24 -16.97 -9.25
C VAL A 121 -5.75 -15.62 -8.70
N ILE A 122 -6.50 -15.06 -7.78
CA ILE A 122 -6.28 -13.71 -7.26
C ILE A 122 -5.90 -13.79 -5.79
N GLY A 123 -4.66 -13.44 -5.48
CA GLY A 123 -4.20 -13.22 -4.11
C GLY A 123 -4.13 -11.75 -3.75
N SER A 124 -3.88 -11.47 -2.47
CA SER A 124 -3.57 -10.12 -2.04
C SER A 124 -2.62 -10.05 -0.85
N THR A 125 -1.81 -8.99 -0.81
CA THR A 125 -1.00 -8.58 0.33
C THR A 125 -1.29 -7.12 0.68
N THR A 126 -1.04 -6.72 1.91
CA THR A 126 -1.34 -5.36 2.36
C THR A 126 -0.34 -4.88 3.42
N GLY A 127 -0.21 -3.58 3.58
CA GLY A 127 0.43 -2.97 4.75
C GLY A 127 -0.54 -2.71 5.91
N TYR A 128 -1.81 -3.08 5.77
CA TYR A 128 -2.80 -3.04 6.84
C TYR A 128 -2.73 -4.30 7.70
N ASN A 129 -3.06 -4.17 9.00
CA ASN A 129 -3.21 -5.29 9.92
C ASN A 129 -4.62 -5.93 9.79
N ASP A 130 -4.86 -7.03 10.53
CA ASP A 130 -6.12 -7.75 10.48
C ASP A 130 -7.32 -6.86 10.83
N LYS A 131 -7.25 -6.02 11.88
CA LYS A 131 -8.33 -5.11 12.30
C LYS A 131 -8.73 -4.13 11.19
N MET A 132 -7.74 -3.61 10.46
CA MET A 132 -7.99 -2.70 9.35
C MET A 132 -8.68 -3.44 8.19
N MET A 133 -8.25 -4.68 7.92
CA MET A 133 -8.83 -5.50 6.85
C MET A 133 -10.22 -6.03 7.18
N GLU A 134 -10.57 -6.18 8.45
CA GLU A 134 -11.96 -6.47 8.89
C GLU A 134 -12.96 -5.38 8.46
N ILE A 135 -12.50 -4.14 8.21
CA ILE A 135 -13.31 -3.03 7.70
C ILE A 135 -13.26 -2.97 6.17
N VAL A 136 -12.04 -3.01 5.62
CA VAL A 136 -11.82 -2.77 4.18
C VAL A 136 -12.33 -3.92 3.32
N ALA A 137 -12.00 -5.17 3.67
CA ALA A 137 -12.29 -6.32 2.82
C ALA A 137 -13.80 -6.56 2.63
N PRO A 138 -14.66 -6.52 3.68
CA PRO A 138 -16.09 -6.68 3.50
C PRO A 138 -16.75 -5.58 2.65
N GLN A 139 -16.27 -4.33 2.78
CA GLN A 139 -16.78 -3.23 1.99
C GLN A 139 -16.37 -3.36 0.51
N ALA A 140 -15.12 -3.72 0.24
CA ALA A 140 -14.66 -3.99 -1.12
C ALA A 140 -15.41 -5.15 -1.77
N ALA A 141 -15.68 -6.23 -1.02
CA ALA A 141 -16.44 -7.39 -1.49
C ALA A 141 -17.88 -7.03 -1.87
N LYS A 142 -18.57 -6.20 -1.07
CA LYS A 142 -19.92 -5.69 -1.40
C LYS A 142 -19.92 -4.95 -2.75
N ASN A 143 -18.81 -4.34 -3.12
CA ASN A 143 -18.64 -3.58 -4.36
C ASN A 143 -17.92 -4.39 -5.46
N GLY A 144 -17.81 -5.72 -5.29
CA GLY A 144 -17.38 -6.68 -6.31
C GLY A 144 -15.90 -7.00 -6.35
N TYR A 145 -15.09 -6.54 -5.37
CA TYR A 145 -13.69 -6.94 -5.26
C TYR A 145 -13.45 -7.83 -4.05
N GLU A 146 -13.19 -9.10 -4.31
CA GLU A 146 -12.87 -10.10 -3.31
C GLU A 146 -11.74 -11.01 -3.86
N PRO A 147 -10.53 -10.98 -3.28
CA PRO A 147 -9.45 -11.90 -3.67
C PRO A 147 -9.71 -13.33 -3.14
N ASP A 148 -9.17 -14.34 -3.80
CA ASP A 148 -9.28 -15.75 -3.41
C ASP A 148 -8.43 -16.06 -2.15
N CYS A 149 -7.42 -15.23 -1.87
CA CYS A 149 -6.61 -15.26 -0.66
C CYS A 149 -6.17 -13.85 -0.27
N MET A 150 -6.28 -13.52 1.01
CA MET A 150 -5.79 -12.26 1.57
C MET A 150 -4.79 -12.56 2.70
N VAL A 151 -3.60 -11.95 2.62
CA VAL A 151 -2.53 -12.12 3.61
C VAL A 151 -2.12 -10.76 4.16
N THR A 152 -2.18 -10.63 5.46
CA THR A 152 -1.76 -9.46 6.23
C THR A 152 -0.39 -9.69 6.87
N PRO A 153 0.30 -8.64 7.35
CA PRO A 153 1.52 -8.80 8.13
C PRO A 153 1.34 -9.65 9.39
N ASP A 154 0.15 -9.63 10.01
CA ASP A 154 -0.12 -10.38 11.24
C ASP A 154 -0.01 -11.89 11.01
N SER A 155 -0.49 -12.39 9.87
CA SER A 155 -0.43 -13.81 9.49
C SER A 155 0.99 -14.32 9.16
N VAL A 156 1.99 -13.41 9.11
CA VAL A 156 3.41 -13.72 8.89
C VAL A 156 4.31 -13.21 10.03
N GLY A 157 3.74 -13.10 11.25
CA GLY A 157 4.47 -12.69 12.45
C GLY A 157 5.01 -11.27 12.41
N GLY A 158 4.32 -10.34 11.74
CA GLY A 158 4.73 -8.96 11.57
C GLY A 158 5.80 -8.73 10.49
N MET A 159 6.26 -9.79 9.83
CA MET A 159 7.27 -9.71 8.76
C MET A 159 6.62 -9.35 7.41
N GLY A 160 5.97 -8.18 7.36
CA GLY A 160 5.41 -7.62 6.14
C GLY A 160 6.47 -7.11 5.16
N ARG A 161 6.06 -6.26 4.22
CA ARG A 161 6.96 -5.67 3.21
C ARG A 161 8.16 -4.96 3.83
N PRO A 162 9.32 -5.05 3.23
CA PRO A 162 9.63 -5.60 1.90
C PRO A 162 9.90 -7.12 1.87
N TYR A 163 9.71 -7.84 2.97
CA TYR A 163 9.95 -9.29 3.03
C TYR A 163 8.92 -10.04 2.17
N PRO A 164 9.31 -11.19 1.56
CA PRO A 164 8.46 -11.90 0.60
C PRO A 164 7.42 -12.83 1.21
N TYR A 165 7.32 -12.88 2.54
CA TYR A 165 6.56 -13.92 3.25
C TYR A 165 5.06 -13.86 2.97
N MET A 166 4.46 -12.68 2.79
CA MET A 166 3.05 -12.58 2.44
C MET A 166 2.77 -13.10 1.02
N ILE A 167 3.70 -12.91 0.07
CA ILE A 167 3.61 -13.50 -1.27
C ILE A 167 3.69 -15.01 -1.18
N PHE A 168 4.68 -15.56 -0.46
CA PHE A 168 4.83 -17.00 -0.30
C PHE A 168 3.62 -17.65 0.39
N ARG A 169 3.03 -17.00 1.38
CA ARG A 169 1.82 -17.48 2.03
C ARG A 169 0.61 -17.51 1.06
N ASN A 170 0.47 -16.50 0.21
CA ASN A 170 -0.52 -16.50 -0.88
C ASN A 170 -0.26 -17.67 -1.85
N MET A 171 1.00 -17.88 -2.27
CA MET A 171 1.35 -18.94 -3.20
C MET A 171 1.05 -20.33 -2.63
N GLU A 172 1.35 -20.55 -1.35
CA GLU A 172 1.02 -21.80 -0.65
C GLU A 172 -0.50 -22.03 -0.61
N ALA A 173 -1.26 -21.03 -0.16
CA ALA A 173 -2.72 -21.13 -0.03
C ALA A 173 -3.41 -21.34 -1.39
N LEU A 174 -2.94 -20.67 -2.43
CA LEU A 174 -3.48 -20.74 -3.79
C LEU A 174 -2.86 -21.85 -4.66
N LYS A 175 -1.95 -22.67 -4.08
CA LYS A 175 -1.26 -23.77 -4.76
C LYS A 175 -0.52 -23.32 -6.03
N LEU A 176 0.18 -22.20 -5.96
CA LEU A 176 0.99 -21.64 -7.04
C LEU A 176 2.45 -22.14 -6.92
N PRO A 177 2.88 -23.11 -7.74
CA PRO A 177 4.17 -23.79 -7.51
C PRO A 177 5.38 -23.05 -8.09
N ASP A 178 5.18 -22.05 -8.95
CA ASP A 178 6.25 -21.40 -9.70
C ASP A 178 6.16 -19.86 -9.57
N VAL A 179 7.16 -19.27 -8.92
CA VAL A 179 7.26 -17.80 -8.75
C VAL A 179 7.28 -17.05 -10.08
N HIS A 180 7.83 -17.65 -11.14
CA HIS A 180 7.92 -17.03 -12.47
C HIS A 180 6.58 -16.97 -13.20
N ARG A 181 5.54 -17.60 -12.65
CA ARG A 181 4.17 -17.61 -13.17
C ARG A 181 3.22 -16.78 -12.29
N VAL A 182 3.78 -16.02 -11.34
CA VAL A 182 3.04 -15.14 -10.43
C VAL A 182 3.44 -13.69 -10.68
N ILE A 183 2.43 -12.82 -10.67
CA ILE A 183 2.61 -11.36 -10.76
C ILE A 183 2.23 -10.74 -9.42
N LYS A 184 3.11 -9.90 -8.87
CA LYS A 184 2.78 -8.96 -7.79
C LYS A 184 2.45 -7.61 -8.42
N VAL A 185 1.27 -7.08 -8.10
CA VAL A 185 0.81 -5.75 -8.53
C VAL A 185 0.72 -4.85 -7.30
N GLY A 186 1.34 -3.69 -7.35
CA GLY A 186 1.29 -2.72 -6.27
C GLY A 186 1.61 -1.31 -6.74
N ASP A 187 1.48 -0.34 -5.87
CA ASP A 187 1.56 1.09 -6.19
C ASP A 187 2.67 1.83 -5.42
N THR A 188 3.47 1.08 -4.65
CA THR A 188 4.58 1.63 -3.85
C THR A 188 5.90 0.94 -4.15
N ILE A 189 7.02 1.62 -3.80
CA ILE A 189 8.36 1.03 -3.84
C ILE A 189 8.45 -0.23 -2.96
N SER A 190 7.71 -0.27 -1.85
CA SER A 190 7.66 -1.43 -0.95
C SER A 190 7.04 -2.66 -1.64
N ASP A 191 6.02 -2.48 -2.49
CA ASP A 191 5.44 -3.55 -3.30
C ASP A 191 6.43 -4.10 -4.33
N ILE A 192 7.13 -3.20 -5.02
CA ILE A 192 8.14 -3.60 -6.01
C ILE A 192 9.26 -4.40 -5.35
N LYS A 193 9.72 -3.96 -4.17
CA LYS A 193 10.74 -4.68 -3.39
C LYS A 193 10.23 -6.05 -2.91
N GLU A 194 8.98 -6.12 -2.41
CA GLU A 194 8.35 -7.39 -2.00
C GLU A 194 8.33 -8.40 -3.14
N GLY A 195 7.87 -7.98 -4.33
CA GLY A 195 7.84 -8.83 -5.52
C GLY A 195 9.23 -9.24 -6.00
N LYS A 196 10.20 -8.32 -6.03
CA LYS A 196 11.59 -8.61 -6.40
C LYS A 196 12.22 -9.63 -5.42
N GLN A 197 11.99 -9.47 -4.12
CA GLN A 197 12.51 -10.41 -3.10
C GLN A 197 11.84 -11.80 -3.17
N ALA A 198 10.57 -11.86 -3.56
CA ALA A 198 9.89 -13.13 -3.79
C ALA A 198 10.28 -13.81 -5.10
N GLY A 199 10.98 -13.13 -6.00
CA GLY A 199 11.33 -13.64 -7.33
C GLY A 199 10.16 -13.69 -8.31
N VAL A 200 9.03 -13.03 -8.00
CA VAL A 200 7.87 -12.94 -8.88
C VAL A 200 7.99 -11.74 -9.84
N ILE A 201 7.12 -11.69 -10.86
CA ILE A 201 7.04 -10.54 -11.77
C ILE A 201 6.42 -9.35 -11.00
N SER A 202 7.14 -8.24 -10.91
CA SER A 202 6.65 -7.03 -10.25
C SER A 202 6.06 -6.05 -11.27
N VAL A 203 4.86 -5.55 -10.98
CA VAL A 203 4.13 -4.57 -11.80
C VAL A 203 3.73 -3.38 -10.93
N GLY A 204 4.14 -2.19 -11.33
CA GLY A 204 3.80 -0.94 -10.66
C GLY A 204 2.53 -0.29 -11.23
N VAL A 205 1.57 0.03 -10.37
CA VAL A 205 0.42 0.87 -10.71
C VAL A 205 0.85 2.34 -10.66
N ILE A 206 0.67 3.07 -11.73
CA ILE A 206 1.08 4.49 -11.82
C ILE A 206 -0.11 5.40 -11.51
N VAL A 207 -1.19 5.29 -12.28
CA VAL A 207 -2.36 6.17 -12.14
C VAL A 207 -3.18 5.77 -10.91
N GLY A 208 -3.44 6.76 -10.04
CA GLY A 208 -4.16 6.52 -8.79
C GLY A 208 -3.33 5.77 -7.74
N SER A 209 -2.00 5.80 -7.87
CA SER A 209 -1.06 5.25 -6.90
C SER A 209 -0.79 6.23 -5.76
N SER A 210 -0.31 5.70 -4.64
CA SER A 210 0.27 6.50 -3.55
C SER A 210 1.45 7.36 -4.04
N GLN A 211 2.24 6.80 -4.95
CA GLN A 211 3.40 7.47 -5.54
C GLN A 211 2.97 8.69 -6.39
N MET A 212 1.87 8.58 -7.15
CA MET A 212 1.27 9.70 -7.88
C MET A 212 0.71 10.76 -6.93
N GLY A 213 0.04 10.33 -5.86
CA GLY A 213 -0.45 11.16 -4.77
C GLY A 213 -1.53 12.17 -5.14
N LEU A 214 -2.26 11.95 -6.22
CA LEU A 214 -3.36 12.78 -6.70
C LEU A 214 -4.70 12.09 -6.49
N THR A 215 -5.76 12.88 -6.23
CA THR A 215 -7.13 12.39 -6.35
C THR A 215 -7.46 12.11 -7.82
N LYS A 216 -8.56 11.41 -8.04
CA LYS A 216 -9.03 11.13 -9.40
C LYS A 216 -9.33 12.43 -10.16
N GLU A 217 -10.00 13.37 -9.50
CA GLU A 217 -10.39 14.68 -10.03
C GLU A 217 -9.15 15.51 -10.38
N GLU A 218 -8.15 15.56 -9.48
CA GLU A 218 -6.89 16.25 -9.73
C GLU A 218 -6.14 15.66 -10.92
N TYR A 219 -6.08 14.30 -11.02
CA TYR A 219 -5.44 13.65 -12.15
C TYR A 219 -6.18 13.89 -13.46
N GLU A 220 -7.52 13.84 -13.48
CA GLU A 220 -8.33 14.06 -14.69
C GLU A 220 -8.22 15.51 -15.19
N ALA A 221 -8.04 16.47 -14.27
CA ALA A 221 -7.87 17.90 -14.60
C ALA A 221 -6.52 18.26 -15.22
N LEU A 222 -5.51 17.39 -15.14
CA LEU A 222 -4.20 17.63 -15.75
C LEU A 222 -4.27 17.63 -17.28
N SER A 223 -3.42 18.45 -17.92
CA SER A 223 -3.18 18.39 -19.36
C SER A 223 -2.53 17.06 -19.77
N PRO A 224 -2.57 16.68 -21.04
CA PRO A 224 -1.88 15.49 -21.54
C PRO A 224 -0.38 15.50 -21.25
N GLU A 225 0.28 16.66 -21.36
CA GLU A 225 1.69 16.87 -21.12
C GLU A 225 2.02 16.66 -19.63
N GLU A 226 1.24 17.24 -18.71
CA GLU A 226 1.40 17.07 -17.27
C GLU A 226 1.17 15.62 -16.83
N LYS A 227 0.17 14.93 -17.44
CA LYS A 227 -0.05 13.49 -17.21
C LYS A 227 1.16 12.68 -17.62
N GLN A 228 1.72 12.95 -18.80
CA GLN A 228 2.90 12.25 -19.31
C GLN A 228 4.12 12.48 -18.40
N GLU A 229 4.37 13.72 -17.97
CA GLU A 229 5.48 14.06 -17.09
C GLU A 229 5.35 13.34 -15.72
N LYS A 230 4.18 13.45 -15.08
CA LYS A 230 3.95 12.82 -13.78
C LYS A 230 4.02 11.29 -13.84
N CYS A 231 3.40 10.69 -14.86
CA CYS A 231 3.50 9.24 -15.08
C CYS A 231 4.95 8.81 -15.34
N GLY A 232 5.72 9.61 -16.08
CA GLY A 232 7.14 9.37 -16.32
C GLY A 232 7.97 9.37 -15.02
N LYS A 233 7.72 10.33 -14.12
CA LYS A 233 8.37 10.39 -12.82
C LYS A 233 8.08 9.16 -11.97
N VAL A 234 6.81 8.81 -11.79
CA VAL A 234 6.41 7.62 -11.01
C VAL A 234 6.98 6.34 -11.62
N LYS A 235 6.95 6.22 -12.95
CA LYS A 235 7.56 5.07 -13.64
C LYS A 235 9.05 4.95 -13.35
N ALA A 236 9.78 6.05 -13.35
CA ALA A 236 11.22 6.06 -13.08
C ALA A 236 11.56 5.59 -11.65
N GLU A 237 10.68 5.86 -10.68
CA GLU A 237 10.87 5.42 -9.30
C GLU A 237 10.67 3.89 -9.12
N PHE A 238 9.89 3.24 -9.98
CA PHE A 238 9.64 1.80 -9.92
C PHE A 238 10.70 0.95 -10.64
N LEU A 239 11.53 1.53 -11.48
CA LEU A 239 12.56 0.83 -12.28
C LEU A 239 13.90 0.77 -11.55
#